data_392c4aba11f4917cdcbbf8d4665058a1
#
_entry.id   392c4aba11f4917cdcbbf8d4665058a1
#
_cell.length_a   1.000
_cell.length_b   1.000
_cell.length_c   1.000
_cell.angle_alpha   90.00
_cell.angle_beta   90.00
_cell.angle_gamma   90.00
#
_symmetry.space_group_name_H-M   'P 1'
#
loop_
_entity.id
_entity.type
_entity.pdbx_description
1 polymer ?
#
loop_
_entity_poly.entity_id
_entity_poly.type
_entity_poly.pdbx_seq_one_letter_code
_entity_poly.pdbx_strand_id
1 'polypeptide(L)'
;IPTTYAALPQKGTHAVLKKMHQYMENDPSGTRYCLKLDVKKFFPNIDKAILKSLLRRKFKDKDLLWLLDDIVDSYDKGNPKGIPIGSYTSQYFGNFYLSYFDHWAKEQKRIKYYLRYMDDIVILSDSKEYLHRLCGEIAEYLAVNLDLTIKENWQVFPVATRGIDYVGYRSFGSFTLLRTSTKKRLK
;
A
#
# COMPACT_ATOMS: atom_id res chain seq x y z
N ILE A 1 -2.80 0.37 -11.36
CA ILE A 1 -1.65 -0.54 -11.36
C ILE A 1 -2.13 -1.95 -10.96
N PRO A 2 -1.65 -3.03 -11.61
CA PRO A 2 -2.13 -4.39 -11.35
C PRO A 2 -1.93 -4.87 -9.91
N THR A 3 -0.96 -4.34 -9.20
CA THR A 3 -0.51 -4.77 -7.88
C THR A 3 -1.16 -4.05 -6.70
N THR A 4 -2.13 -3.18 -6.96
CA THR A 4 -2.95 -2.47 -5.95
C THR A 4 -4.31 -3.15 -5.84
N TYR A 5 -4.80 -3.41 -4.61
CA TYR A 5 -5.95 -4.29 -4.41
C TYR A 5 -7.08 -3.70 -3.56
N ALA A 6 -6.88 -2.62 -2.83
CA ALA A 6 -7.93 -1.99 -2.04
C ALA A 6 -8.82 -1.08 -2.88
N ALA A 7 -10.11 -1.03 -2.58
CA ALA A 7 -11.08 -0.09 -3.16
C ALA A 7 -11.08 -0.02 -4.71
N LEU A 8 -10.88 -1.13 -5.36
CA LEU A 8 -10.93 -1.26 -6.81
C LEU A 8 -11.90 -2.36 -7.22
N PRO A 9 -12.68 -2.19 -8.33
CA PRO A 9 -13.56 -3.23 -8.84
C PRO A 9 -12.81 -4.54 -9.09
N GLN A 10 -13.44 -5.67 -8.77
CA GLN A 10 -12.91 -7.03 -8.93
C GLN A 10 -11.60 -7.31 -8.16
N LYS A 11 -11.21 -6.43 -7.25
CA LYS A 11 -10.07 -6.59 -6.35
C LYS A 11 -10.57 -6.61 -4.89
N GLY A 12 -9.67 -6.89 -3.96
CA GLY A 12 -10.03 -6.97 -2.53
C GLY A 12 -9.11 -7.93 -1.81
N THR A 13 -9.47 -8.27 -0.58
CA THR A 13 -8.67 -9.13 0.31
C THR A 13 -8.38 -10.50 -0.31
N HIS A 14 -9.40 -11.14 -0.90
CA HIS A 14 -9.21 -12.46 -1.54
C HIS A 14 -8.32 -12.39 -2.78
N ALA A 15 -8.46 -11.34 -3.60
CA ALA A 15 -7.65 -11.19 -4.81
C ALA A 15 -6.16 -10.97 -4.49
N VAL A 16 -5.85 -10.16 -3.47
CA VAL A 16 -4.45 -9.95 -3.06
C VAL A 16 -3.85 -11.20 -2.43
N LEU A 17 -4.62 -11.96 -1.65
CA LEU A 17 -4.18 -13.24 -1.10
C LEU A 17 -3.89 -14.26 -2.20
N LYS A 18 -4.82 -14.42 -3.15
CA LYS A 18 -4.61 -15.30 -4.31
C LYS A 18 -3.33 -14.92 -5.06
N LYS A 19 -3.10 -13.62 -5.28
CA LYS A 19 -1.88 -13.16 -5.96
C LYS A 19 -0.62 -13.42 -5.16
N MET A 20 -0.66 -13.23 -3.85
CA MET A 20 0.45 -13.53 -2.95
C MET A 20 0.80 -15.04 -2.99
N HIS A 21 -0.21 -15.91 -2.92
CA HIS A 21 -0.02 -17.36 -3.06
C HIS A 21 0.61 -17.72 -4.40
N GLN A 22 0.09 -17.18 -5.51
CA GLN A 22 0.69 -17.40 -6.85
C GLN A 22 2.17 -17.00 -6.90
N TYR A 23 2.57 -15.92 -6.24
CA TYR A 23 3.97 -15.54 -6.18
C TYR A 23 4.83 -16.57 -5.45
N MET A 24 4.36 -17.05 -4.28
CA MET A 24 5.08 -18.02 -3.47
C MET A 24 5.12 -19.42 -4.10
N GLU A 25 4.05 -19.84 -4.78
CA GLU A 25 3.96 -21.12 -5.48
C GLU A 25 4.83 -21.16 -6.75
N ASN A 26 4.79 -20.06 -7.54
CA ASN A 26 5.51 -20.00 -8.82
C ASN A 26 7.02 -19.80 -8.65
N ASP A 27 7.45 -19.16 -7.55
CA ASP A 27 8.87 -18.93 -7.27
C ASP A 27 9.15 -18.99 -5.76
N PRO A 28 9.16 -20.21 -5.17
CA PRO A 28 9.42 -20.37 -3.74
C PRO A 28 10.80 -19.86 -3.32
N SER A 29 11.79 -20.00 -4.20
CA SER A 29 13.16 -19.54 -3.95
C SER A 29 13.27 -18.01 -3.94
N GLY A 30 12.58 -17.34 -4.86
CA GLY A 30 12.57 -15.88 -4.98
C GLY A 30 11.66 -15.17 -3.97
N THR A 31 10.89 -15.91 -3.16
CA THR A 31 9.93 -15.36 -2.19
C THR A 31 10.19 -15.78 -0.74
N ARG A 32 11.44 -16.13 -0.42
CA ARG A 32 11.83 -16.63 0.92
C ARG A 32 11.67 -15.63 2.03
N TYR A 33 11.88 -14.35 1.75
CA TYR A 33 11.78 -13.25 2.72
C TYR A 33 10.67 -12.29 2.35
N CYS A 34 10.05 -11.71 3.37
CA CYS A 34 9.02 -10.70 3.24
C CYS A 34 9.47 -9.42 3.92
N LEU A 35 9.40 -8.28 3.21
CA LEU A 35 9.33 -6.96 3.80
C LEU A 35 7.85 -6.61 3.93
N LYS A 36 7.42 -6.35 5.16
CA LYS A 36 6.12 -5.80 5.46
C LYS A 36 6.28 -4.41 6.06
N LEU A 37 5.60 -3.43 5.50
CA LEU A 37 5.57 -2.06 5.99
C LEU A 37 4.18 -1.45 5.80
N ASP A 38 3.92 -0.40 6.56
CA ASP A 38 2.64 0.31 6.61
C ASP A 38 2.94 1.82 6.76
N VAL A 39 2.14 2.67 6.14
CA VAL A 39 2.30 4.12 6.24
C VAL A 39 1.67 4.64 7.53
N LYS A 40 2.41 5.49 8.25
CA LYS A 40 1.96 6.05 9.53
C LYS A 40 0.81 7.03 9.33
N LYS A 41 -0.37 6.73 9.94
CA LYS A 41 -1.56 7.57 9.87
C LYS A 41 -1.86 8.06 8.44
N PHE A 42 -1.94 7.15 7.49
CA PHE A 42 -1.99 7.46 6.07
C PHE A 42 -3.00 8.54 5.70
N PHE A 43 -4.30 8.32 5.89
CA PHE A 43 -5.34 9.30 5.53
C PHE A 43 -5.20 10.65 6.22
N PRO A 44 -4.91 10.73 7.54
CA PRO A 44 -4.64 12.00 8.22
C PRO A 44 -3.39 12.74 7.73
N ASN A 45 -2.42 12.04 7.15
CA ASN A 45 -1.15 12.62 6.70
C ASN A 45 -1.08 12.90 5.20
N ILE A 46 -2.12 12.61 4.44
CA ILE A 46 -2.17 12.99 3.01
C ILE A 46 -2.10 14.52 2.93
N ASP A 47 -1.05 15.04 2.27
CA ASP A 47 -0.90 16.46 1.99
C ASP A 47 -1.84 16.88 0.86
N LYS A 48 -2.72 17.84 1.12
CA LYS A 48 -3.74 18.31 0.17
C LYS A 48 -3.13 18.99 -1.05
N ALA A 49 -2.05 19.75 -0.87
CA ALA A 49 -1.38 20.44 -1.97
C ALA A 49 -0.70 19.43 -2.92
N ILE A 50 -0.01 18.43 -2.35
CA ILE A 50 0.58 17.34 -3.14
C ILE A 50 -0.52 16.57 -3.87
N LEU A 51 -1.61 16.17 -3.20
CA LEU A 51 -2.73 15.46 -3.85
C LEU A 51 -3.30 16.24 -5.03
N LYS A 52 -3.60 17.54 -4.85
CA LYS A 52 -4.08 18.43 -5.91
C LYS A 52 -3.07 18.55 -7.07
N SER A 53 -1.78 18.65 -6.75
CA SER A 53 -0.71 18.66 -7.76
C SER A 53 -0.71 17.38 -8.60
N LEU A 54 -0.85 16.22 -7.97
CA LEU A 54 -0.94 14.93 -8.66
C LEU A 54 -2.19 14.84 -9.54
N LEU A 55 -3.35 15.31 -9.04
CA LEU A 55 -4.59 15.36 -9.82
C LEU A 55 -4.43 16.21 -11.08
N ARG A 56 -3.78 17.38 -11.01
CA ARG A 56 -3.50 18.26 -12.16
C ARG A 56 -2.55 17.64 -13.19
N ARG A 57 -1.69 16.72 -12.78
CA ARG A 57 -0.86 15.95 -13.74
C ARG A 57 -1.74 15.01 -14.59
N LYS A 58 -2.80 14.46 -14.02
CA LYS A 58 -3.66 13.47 -14.65
C LYS A 58 -4.82 14.08 -15.40
N PHE A 59 -5.49 15.08 -14.82
CA PHE A 59 -6.69 15.72 -15.36
C PHE A 59 -6.38 17.12 -15.85
N LYS A 60 -7.05 17.54 -16.94
CA LYS A 60 -6.86 18.86 -17.54
C LYS A 60 -8.16 19.68 -17.57
N ASP A 61 -9.30 19.04 -17.38
CA ASP A 61 -10.60 19.68 -17.31
C ASP A 61 -10.67 20.55 -16.05
N LYS A 62 -11.00 21.84 -16.23
CA LYS A 62 -10.98 22.85 -15.16
C LYS A 62 -12.15 22.68 -14.18
N ASP A 63 -13.32 22.31 -14.67
CA ASP A 63 -14.51 22.14 -13.84
C ASP A 63 -14.38 20.89 -12.97
N LEU A 64 -13.85 19.80 -13.56
CA LEU A 64 -13.50 18.60 -12.80
C LEU A 64 -12.44 18.90 -11.74
N LEU A 65 -11.39 19.64 -12.07
CA LEU A 65 -10.34 19.97 -11.11
C LEU A 65 -10.87 20.85 -9.97
N TRP A 66 -11.74 21.82 -10.29
CA TRP A 66 -12.43 22.64 -9.28
C TRP A 66 -13.24 21.75 -8.31
N LEU A 67 -14.06 20.83 -8.85
CA LEU A 67 -14.84 19.90 -8.03
C LEU A 67 -13.96 19.01 -7.14
N LEU A 68 -12.88 18.44 -7.70
CA LEU A 68 -11.96 17.59 -6.96
C LEU A 68 -11.25 18.37 -5.84
N ASP A 69 -10.86 19.63 -6.09
CA ASP A 69 -10.27 20.52 -5.10
C ASP A 69 -11.25 20.81 -3.96
N ASP A 70 -12.51 21.10 -4.27
CA ASP A 70 -13.56 21.37 -3.28
C ASP A 70 -13.80 20.14 -2.38
N ILE A 71 -13.84 18.94 -2.98
CA ILE A 71 -13.95 17.68 -2.22
C ILE A 71 -12.75 17.49 -1.29
N VAL A 72 -11.53 17.73 -1.78
CA VAL A 72 -10.30 17.60 -0.97
C VAL A 72 -10.30 18.59 0.19
N ASP A 73 -10.76 19.84 -0.05
CA ASP A 73 -10.78 20.90 0.96
C ASP A 73 -11.96 20.80 1.94
N SER A 74 -13.02 20.05 1.59
CA SER A 74 -14.22 19.92 2.43
C SER A 74 -13.94 19.34 3.80
N TYR A 75 -12.87 18.54 3.94
CA TYR A 75 -12.47 17.97 5.21
C TYR A 75 -11.47 18.88 5.93
N ASP A 76 -11.83 19.27 7.15
CA ASP A 76 -11.00 20.10 8.05
C ASP A 76 -10.43 21.35 7.33
N LYS A 77 -11.32 22.30 7.04
CA LYS A 77 -10.97 23.58 6.39
C LYS A 77 -9.95 24.32 7.24
N GLY A 78 -8.75 24.51 6.72
CA GLY A 78 -7.63 25.16 7.41
C GLY A 78 -6.48 24.21 7.76
N ASN A 79 -6.70 22.91 7.77
CA ASN A 79 -5.61 21.94 7.91
C ASN A 79 -5.02 21.59 6.52
N PRO A 80 -3.70 21.78 6.28
CA PRO A 80 -3.08 21.44 5.00
C PRO A 80 -3.04 19.93 4.73
N LYS A 81 -3.28 19.10 5.74
CA LYS A 81 -3.24 17.64 5.65
C LYS A 81 -4.58 17.01 6.02
N GLY A 82 -4.74 15.78 5.53
CA GLY A 82 -5.85 14.91 5.86
C GLY A 82 -6.99 14.92 4.86
N ILE A 83 -7.54 13.72 4.65
CA ILE A 83 -8.79 13.48 3.94
C ILE A 83 -9.69 12.59 4.81
N PRO A 84 -11.04 12.67 4.66
CA PRO A 84 -11.95 11.98 5.56
C PRO A 84 -11.77 10.46 5.53
N ILE A 85 -11.73 9.82 6.70
CA ILE A 85 -11.70 8.37 6.81
C ILE A 85 -13.13 7.84 6.58
N GLY A 86 -13.26 6.78 5.77
CA GLY A 86 -14.56 6.13 5.52
C GLY A 86 -15.35 6.69 4.34
N SER A 87 -14.97 7.81 3.77
CA SER A 87 -15.54 8.29 2.51
C SER A 87 -15.09 7.44 1.33
N TYR A 88 -16.01 7.17 0.41
CA TYR A 88 -15.72 6.43 -0.82
C TYR A 88 -14.67 7.15 -1.68
N THR A 89 -14.82 8.48 -1.85
CA THR A 89 -13.86 9.33 -2.58
C THR A 89 -12.47 9.29 -1.97
N SER A 90 -12.35 9.27 -0.65
CA SER A 90 -11.06 9.21 0.05
C SER A 90 -10.28 7.93 -0.24
N GLN A 91 -10.96 6.80 -0.44
CA GLN A 91 -10.31 5.56 -0.82
C GLN A 91 -9.67 5.66 -2.22
N TYR A 92 -10.34 6.33 -3.15
CA TYR A 92 -9.78 6.62 -4.48
C TYR A 92 -8.63 7.61 -4.40
N PHE A 93 -8.77 8.69 -3.64
CA PHE A 93 -7.71 9.66 -3.43
C PHE A 93 -6.47 9.01 -2.77
N GLY A 94 -6.65 8.16 -1.78
CA GLY A 94 -5.55 7.41 -1.16
C GLY A 94 -4.83 6.50 -2.15
N ASN A 95 -5.56 5.76 -2.98
CA ASN A 95 -4.98 4.95 -4.03
C ASN A 95 -4.26 5.79 -5.08
N PHE A 96 -4.84 6.92 -5.46
CA PHE A 96 -4.26 7.84 -6.44
C PHE A 96 -2.97 8.49 -5.89
N TYR A 97 -2.98 8.91 -4.64
CA TYR A 97 -1.83 9.51 -3.96
C TYR A 97 -0.59 8.59 -3.98
N LEU A 98 -0.79 7.29 -3.76
CA LEU A 98 0.28 6.30 -3.82
C LEU A 98 0.54 5.74 -5.23
N SER A 99 -0.20 6.15 -6.26
CA SER A 99 -0.05 5.56 -7.61
C SER A 99 1.32 5.82 -8.23
N TYR A 100 1.89 7.01 -8.02
CA TYR A 100 3.23 7.35 -8.50
C TYR A 100 4.32 6.56 -7.77
N PHE A 101 4.12 6.29 -6.48
CA PHE A 101 4.97 5.36 -5.74
C PHE A 101 4.88 3.93 -6.30
N ASP A 102 3.68 3.44 -6.63
CA ASP A 102 3.52 2.13 -7.27
C ASP A 102 4.27 2.06 -8.62
N HIS A 103 4.22 3.12 -9.44
CA HIS A 103 4.98 3.22 -10.69
C HIS A 103 6.48 3.20 -10.43
N TRP A 104 6.97 4.00 -9.48
CA TRP A 104 8.36 3.97 -9.06
C TRP A 104 8.81 2.57 -8.63
N ALA A 105 8.03 1.91 -7.78
CA ALA A 105 8.32 0.57 -7.29
C ALA A 105 8.38 -0.48 -8.43
N LYS A 106 7.45 -0.40 -9.41
CA LYS A 106 7.34 -1.39 -10.47
C LYS A 106 8.23 -1.10 -11.67
N GLU A 107 8.38 0.14 -12.08
CA GLU A 107 9.02 0.53 -13.32
C GLU A 107 10.49 0.93 -13.11
N GLN A 108 10.78 1.71 -12.06
CA GLN A 108 12.14 2.16 -11.77
C GLN A 108 12.91 1.15 -10.92
N LYS A 109 12.32 0.71 -9.79
CA LYS A 109 12.96 -0.30 -8.91
C LYS A 109 12.77 -1.74 -9.39
N ARG A 110 11.86 -1.97 -10.36
CA ARG A 110 11.58 -3.28 -10.96
C ARG A 110 11.28 -4.37 -9.92
N ILE A 111 10.60 -4.00 -8.83
CA ILE A 111 10.27 -4.93 -7.75
C ILE A 111 9.36 -6.03 -8.31
N LYS A 112 9.86 -7.27 -8.34
CA LYS A 112 9.17 -8.42 -8.96
C LYS A 112 7.89 -8.75 -8.19
N TYR A 113 7.98 -8.95 -6.90
CA TYR A 113 6.90 -9.39 -6.01
C TYR A 113 6.46 -8.26 -5.09
N TYR A 114 5.57 -7.41 -5.59
CA TYR A 114 5.03 -6.23 -4.91
C TYR A 114 3.52 -6.33 -4.82
N LEU A 115 2.97 -6.13 -3.62
CA LEU A 115 1.54 -6.10 -3.34
C LEU A 115 1.23 -4.92 -2.42
N ARG A 116 0.19 -4.16 -2.74
CA ARG A 116 -0.29 -3.08 -1.88
C ARG A 116 -1.79 -3.19 -1.65
N TYR A 117 -2.19 -3.11 -0.39
CA TYR A 117 -3.58 -2.99 0.04
C TYR A 117 -3.74 -1.69 0.82
N MET A 118 -4.13 -0.62 0.13
CA MET A 118 -4.14 0.77 0.61
C MET A 118 -2.72 1.19 1.04
N ASP A 119 -2.48 1.38 2.33
CA ASP A 119 -1.23 1.75 2.98
C ASP A 119 -0.39 0.57 3.46
N ASP A 120 -0.93 -0.65 3.45
CA ASP A 120 -0.25 -1.88 3.85
C ASP A 120 0.47 -2.49 2.63
N ILE A 121 1.79 -2.58 2.68
CA ILE A 121 2.67 -2.98 1.58
C ILE A 121 3.42 -4.25 1.95
N VAL A 122 3.42 -5.21 1.02
CA VAL A 122 4.16 -6.47 1.10
C VAL A 122 5.06 -6.62 -0.12
N ILE A 123 6.34 -6.88 0.12
CA ILE A 123 7.35 -7.14 -0.91
C ILE A 123 8.06 -8.45 -0.57
N LEU A 124 8.22 -9.33 -1.56
CA LEU A 124 8.92 -10.59 -1.38
C LEU A 124 10.23 -10.60 -2.17
N SER A 125 11.25 -11.27 -1.63
CA SER A 125 12.57 -11.44 -2.26
C SER A 125 13.28 -12.67 -1.70
N ASP A 126 14.31 -13.11 -2.40
CA ASP A 126 15.28 -14.11 -1.94
C ASP A 126 16.38 -13.53 -1.04
N SER A 127 16.56 -12.20 -1.01
CA SER A 127 17.58 -11.50 -0.24
C SER A 127 16.99 -10.62 0.85
N LYS A 128 17.37 -10.92 2.09
CA LYS A 128 17.04 -10.13 3.27
C LYS A 128 17.71 -8.75 3.23
N GLU A 129 18.95 -8.70 2.80
CA GLU A 129 19.78 -7.48 2.69
C GLU A 129 19.19 -6.52 1.66
N TYR A 130 18.75 -7.05 0.52
CA TYR A 130 18.03 -6.27 -0.49
C TYR A 130 16.76 -5.63 0.09
N LEU A 131 15.95 -6.39 0.83
CA LEU A 131 14.72 -5.88 1.43
C LEU A 131 14.98 -4.79 2.48
N HIS A 132 16.04 -4.90 3.29
CA HIS A 132 16.44 -3.85 4.24
C HIS A 132 16.84 -2.55 3.53
N ARG A 133 17.68 -2.65 2.49
CA ARG A 133 18.07 -1.50 1.68
C ARG A 133 16.86 -0.85 0.99
N LEU A 134 16.01 -1.68 0.39
CA LEU A 134 14.80 -1.23 -0.28
C LEU A 134 13.83 -0.51 0.68
N CYS A 135 13.74 -0.94 1.93
CA CYS A 135 12.93 -0.28 2.95
C CYS A 135 13.40 1.18 3.17
N GLY A 136 14.71 1.41 3.23
CA GLY A 136 15.27 2.77 3.31
C GLY A 136 14.94 3.62 2.09
N GLU A 137 15.08 3.06 0.89
CA GLU A 137 14.73 3.75 -0.36
C GLU A 137 13.22 4.07 -0.47
N ILE A 138 12.35 3.18 0.02
CA ILE A 138 10.91 3.41 0.11
C ILE A 138 10.60 4.55 1.09
N ALA A 139 11.23 4.53 2.27
CA ALA A 139 11.03 5.57 3.29
C ALA A 139 11.44 6.95 2.75
N GLU A 140 12.57 7.04 2.08
CA GLU A 140 13.05 8.26 1.43
C GLU A 140 12.09 8.75 0.34
N TYR A 141 11.66 7.84 -0.56
CA TYR A 141 10.72 8.20 -1.62
C TYR A 141 9.41 8.77 -1.07
N LEU A 142 8.83 8.10 -0.07
CA LEU A 142 7.58 8.50 0.56
C LEU A 142 7.72 9.85 1.27
N ALA A 143 8.83 10.08 1.97
CA ALA A 143 9.11 11.35 2.66
C ALA A 143 9.30 12.51 1.67
N VAL A 144 10.14 12.33 0.66
CA VAL A 144 10.51 13.42 -0.27
C VAL A 144 9.37 13.76 -1.25
N ASN A 145 8.67 12.76 -1.77
CA ASN A 145 7.70 12.98 -2.85
C ASN A 145 6.25 13.10 -2.37
N LEU A 146 5.93 12.54 -1.20
CA LEU A 146 4.55 12.44 -0.71
C LEU A 146 4.37 12.96 0.73
N ASP A 147 5.42 13.44 1.37
CA ASP A 147 5.41 13.89 2.78
C ASP A 147 4.78 12.85 3.72
N LEU A 148 5.10 11.57 3.49
CA LEU A 148 4.63 10.43 4.26
C LEU A 148 5.78 9.73 4.98
N THR A 149 5.48 9.13 6.13
CA THR A 149 6.41 8.31 6.92
C THR A 149 5.91 6.88 7.04
N ILE A 150 6.80 5.89 7.01
CA ILE A 150 6.47 4.52 7.35
C ILE A 150 6.36 4.35 8.87
N LYS A 151 5.57 3.37 9.33
CA LYS A 151 5.53 3.00 10.75
C LYS A 151 6.86 2.36 11.17
N GLU A 152 7.29 2.60 12.41
CA GLU A 152 8.55 2.06 12.95
C GLU A 152 8.55 0.53 13.10
N ASN A 153 7.38 -0.09 13.12
CA ASN A 153 7.19 -1.54 13.26
C ASN A 153 7.27 -2.31 11.92
N TRP A 154 7.86 -1.73 10.88
CA TRP A 154 8.16 -2.46 9.65
C TRP A 154 9.09 -3.64 9.92
N GLN A 155 9.03 -4.70 9.13
CA GLN A 155 9.75 -5.93 9.41
C GLN A 155 10.21 -6.62 8.13
N VAL A 156 11.42 -7.19 8.20
CA VAL A 156 11.91 -8.17 7.23
C VAL A 156 12.06 -9.53 7.94
N PHE A 157 11.41 -10.55 7.40
CA PHE A 157 11.37 -11.87 8.03
C PHE A 157 11.27 -13.01 7.01
N PRO A 158 11.68 -14.25 7.39
CA PRO A 158 11.50 -15.42 6.56
C PRO A 158 10.03 -15.85 6.53
N VAL A 159 9.50 -16.10 5.33
CA VAL A 159 8.09 -16.43 5.09
C VAL A 159 7.72 -17.78 5.70
N ALA A 160 8.57 -18.80 5.49
CA ALA A 160 8.28 -20.17 5.90
C ALA A 160 8.10 -20.36 7.42
N THR A 161 8.88 -19.63 8.24
CA THR A 161 8.85 -19.77 9.69
C THR A 161 7.83 -18.86 10.37
N ARG A 162 7.64 -17.65 9.85
CA ARG A 162 6.80 -16.64 10.50
C ARG A 162 5.40 -16.50 9.88
N GLY A 163 5.30 -16.72 8.58
CA GLY A 163 4.09 -16.43 7.81
C GLY A 163 3.85 -14.93 7.63
N ILE A 164 3.19 -14.56 6.55
CA ILE A 164 2.84 -13.18 6.21
C ILE A 164 1.45 -12.87 6.76
N ASP A 165 1.39 -12.00 7.76
CA ASP A 165 0.13 -11.50 8.32
C ASP A 165 -0.38 -10.34 7.46
N TYR A 166 -1.37 -10.59 6.59
CA TYR A 166 -1.86 -9.65 5.60
C TYR A 166 -3.37 -9.75 5.42
N VAL A 167 -4.06 -8.64 5.37
CA VAL A 167 -5.51 -8.48 5.14
C VAL A 167 -6.39 -9.46 5.96
N GLY A 168 -6.01 -9.75 7.19
CA GLY A 168 -6.79 -10.62 8.10
C GLY A 168 -6.41 -12.10 8.08
N TYR A 169 -5.41 -12.49 7.32
CA TYR A 169 -4.91 -13.86 7.18
C TYR A 169 -3.41 -13.92 7.48
N ARG A 170 -2.94 -15.14 7.80
CA ARG A 170 -1.51 -15.44 7.94
C ARG A 170 -1.13 -16.57 6.98
N SER A 171 -0.31 -16.26 5.98
CA SER A 171 0.07 -17.16 4.89
C SER A 171 1.52 -17.61 5.01
N PHE A 172 1.77 -18.92 4.88
CA PHE A 172 3.08 -19.57 5.02
C PHE A 172 3.64 -20.13 3.69
N GLY A 173 3.05 -19.75 2.58
CA GLY A 173 3.36 -20.32 1.27
C GLY A 173 2.46 -21.51 0.94
N SER A 174 2.60 -22.62 1.65
CA SER A 174 1.82 -23.85 1.41
C SER A 174 0.43 -23.86 2.06
N PHE A 175 0.18 -23.04 3.07
CA PHE A 175 -1.11 -22.95 3.77
C PHE A 175 -1.38 -21.55 4.31
N THR A 176 -2.66 -21.29 4.62
CA THR A 176 -3.12 -20.01 5.19
C THR A 176 -4.00 -20.26 6.41
N LEU A 177 -3.80 -19.47 7.45
CA LEU A 177 -4.58 -19.44 8.66
C LEU A 177 -5.34 -18.11 8.77
N LEU A 178 -6.50 -18.13 9.41
CA LEU A 178 -7.14 -16.89 9.85
C LEU A 178 -6.29 -16.24 10.95
N ARG A 179 -6.16 -14.92 10.91
CA ARG A 179 -5.54 -14.14 12.00
C ARG A 179 -6.28 -14.43 13.31
N THR A 180 -5.55 -14.57 14.40
CA THR A 180 -6.12 -14.88 15.72
C THR A 180 -7.21 -13.88 16.15
N SER A 181 -7.05 -12.60 15.84
CA SER A 181 -8.07 -11.57 16.12
C SER A 181 -9.33 -11.77 15.28
N THR A 182 -9.22 -12.18 14.02
CA THR A 182 -10.36 -12.51 13.15
C THR A 182 -11.09 -13.75 13.66
N LYS A 183 -10.33 -14.80 14.04
CA LYS A 183 -10.91 -16.03 14.62
C LYS A 183 -11.67 -15.77 15.92
N LYS A 184 -11.18 -14.86 16.78
CA LYS A 184 -11.86 -14.49 18.04
C LYS A 184 -13.18 -13.74 17.82
N ARG A 185 -13.35 -13.03 16.70
CA ARG A 185 -14.62 -12.32 16.38
C ARG A 185 -15.68 -13.24 15.78
N LEU A 186 -15.31 -14.45 15.35
CA LEU A 186 -16.23 -15.45 14.80
C LEU A 186 -16.76 -16.41 15.88
N LYS A 187 -16.28 -16.28 17.11
CA LYS A 187 -16.82 -16.94 18.32
C LYS A 187 -17.72 -15.97 19.10
#